data_c271bea437d7895d5c01da55eae4f5a3
#
_entry.id   c271bea437d7895d5c01da55eae4f5a3
#
_cell.length_a   1.000
_cell.length_b   1.000
_cell.length_c   1.000
_cell.angle_alpha   90.00
_cell.angle_beta   90.00
_cell.angle_gamma   90.00
#
_symmetry.space_group_name_H-M   'P 1'
#
loop_
_entity.id
_entity.type
_entity.pdbx_description
1 polymer ?
#
loop_
_entity_poly.entity_id
_entity_poly.type
_entity_poly.pdbx_seq_one_letter_code
_entity_poly.pdbx_strand_id
1 'polypeptide(L)'
;MKKRGPIVIIIGAVLMISSITVAYSVIPRSVDSTNGNYLFPSPESMFDNVTDKVEINAGTGYTFSHTTSASQVPLMWGIHMTDYKPSDHVSISISNIFGDKFGSFDESDQIFIKSFVVPKADTYNFYVENKGKEPVTATMMFSESPEKSKALTDPNSTFVKNIVPLVMAVFLLIIGLAVIISGIVLCVMDWRKGKNQSRYI
;
A
#
# COMPACT_ATOMS: atom_id res chain seq x y z
N MET A 1 25.55 -23.91 -34.44
CA MET A 1 24.45 -23.07 -33.92
C MET A 1 24.96 -22.31 -32.71
N LYS A 2 24.86 -20.96 -32.71
CA LYS A 2 25.26 -20.14 -31.54
C LYS A 2 24.22 -20.34 -30.45
N LYS A 3 24.62 -20.87 -29.28
CA LYS A 3 23.71 -21.15 -28.13
C LYS A 3 23.35 -19.92 -27.30
N ARG A 4 23.39 -18.71 -27.90
CA ARG A 4 23.19 -17.43 -27.15
C ARG A 4 21.75 -17.25 -26.69
N GLY A 5 20.79 -17.49 -27.55
CA GLY A 5 19.35 -17.32 -27.21
C GLY A 5 18.89 -18.21 -26.05
N PRO A 6 19.14 -19.54 -26.06
CA PRO A 6 18.76 -20.41 -24.95
C PRO A 6 19.40 -20.03 -23.62
N ILE A 7 20.66 -19.56 -23.62
CA ILE A 7 21.32 -19.11 -22.36
C ILE A 7 20.60 -17.88 -21.79
N VAL A 8 20.25 -16.92 -22.64
CA VAL A 8 19.54 -15.71 -22.21
C VAL A 8 18.15 -16.04 -21.64
N ILE A 9 17.42 -16.98 -22.24
CA ILE A 9 16.13 -17.47 -21.74
C ILE A 9 16.28 -18.10 -20.35
N ILE A 10 17.31 -18.92 -20.14
CA ILE A 10 17.58 -19.55 -18.83
C ILE A 10 17.85 -18.50 -17.76
N ILE A 11 18.67 -17.48 -18.07
CA ILE A 11 18.94 -16.37 -17.14
C ILE A 11 17.64 -15.64 -16.77
N GLY A 12 16.80 -15.32 -17.76
CA GLY A 12 15.51 -14.68 -17.50
C GLY A 12 14.58 -15.54 -16.64
N ALA A 13 14.54 -16.86 -16.88
CA ALA A 13 13.76 -17.80 -16.08
C ALA A 13 14.25 -17.87 -14.62
N VAL A 14 15.56 -17.88 -14.39
CA VAL A 14 16.14 -17.84 -13.04
C VAL A 14 15.75 -16.54 -12.31
N LEU A 15 15.79 -15.39 -12.99
CA LEU A 15 15.36 -14.11 -12.40
C LEU A 15 13.87 -14.12 -12.02
N MET A 16 13.01 -14.69 -12.86
CA MET A 16 11.58 -14.83 -12.56
C MET A 16 11.33 -15.74 -11.36
N ILE A 17 12.00 -16.89 -11.28
CA ILE A 17 11.88 -17.80 -10.14
C ILE A 17 12.35 -17.11 -8.87
N SER A 18 13.48 -16.40 -8.92
CA SER A 18 14.00 -15.63 -7.78
C SER A 18 12.99 -14.55 -7.32
N SER A 19 12.36 -13.84 -8.27
CA SER A 19 11.30 -12.86 -7.97
C SER A 19 10.13 -13.49 -7.21
N ILE A 20 9.62 -14.62 -7.70
CA ILE A 20 8.51 -15.34 -7.07
C ILE A 20 8.90 -15.80 -5.66
N THR A 21 10.12 -16.31 -5.48
CA THR A 21 10.62 -16.75 -4.16
C THR A 21 10.67 -15.59 -3.16
N VAL A 22 11.17 -14.41 -3.60
CA VAL A 22 11.20 -13.21 -2.76
C VAL A 22 9.79 -12.76 -2.42
N ALA A 23 8.88 -12.67 -3.40
CA ALA A 23 7.48 -12.31 -3.16
C ALA A 23 6.83 -13.27 -2.15
N TYR A 24 7.05 -14.58 -2.31
CA TYR A 24 6.47 -15.59 -1.41
C TYR A 24 7.03 -15.53 0.02
N SER A 25 8.25 -15.05 0.21
CA SER A 25 8.86 -14.89 1.54
C SER A 25 8.26 -13.74 2.36
N VAL A 26 7.64 -12.78 1.69
CA VAL A 26 7.07 -11.57 2.31
C VAL A 26 5.56 -11.73 2.56
N ILE A 27 4.88 -12.59 1.80
CA ILE A 27 3.46 -12.86 2.01
C ILE A 27 3.29 -13.54 3.38
N PRO A 28 2.54 -12.93 4.32
CA PRO A 28 2.30 -13.52 5.62
C PRO A 28 1.67 -14.91 5.48
N ARG A 29 2.27 -15.92 6.11
CA ARG A 29 1.76 -17.29 6.07
C ARG A 29 0.54 -17.52 6.96
N SER A 30 0.15 -16.54 7.74
CA SER A 30 -1.02 -16.60 8.61
C SER A 30 -2.26 -16.14 7.84
N VAL A 31 -2.88 -17.07 7.12
CA VAL A 31 -4.28 -16.98 6.72
C VAL A 31 -5.10 -17.23 7.99
N ASP A 32 -5.12 -16.26 8.89
CA ASP A 32 -6.12 -16.27 9.96
C ASP A 32 -7.36 -15.58 9.39
N SER A 33 -8.37 -16.38 9.13
CA SER A 33 -9.59 -16.02 8.42
C SER A 33 -10.52 -15.05 9.18
N THR A 34 -10.03 -14.47 10.27
CA THR A 34 -10.77 -13.52 11.11
C THR A 34 -10.34 -12.06 10.92
N ASN A 35 -9.21 -11.80 10.26
CA ASN A 35 -8.80 -10.43 9.94
C ASN A 35 -8.42 -10.38 8.48
N GLY A 36 -9.12 -9.55 7.70
CA GLY A 36 -8.98 -9.44 6.25
C GLY A 36 -7.54 -9.55 5.77
N ASN A 37 -7.26 -10.60 4.98
CA ASN A 37 -5.92 -10.91 4.48
C ASN A 37 -5.48 -9.83 3.49
N TYR A 38 -4.72 -8.87 3.96
CA TYR A 38 -4.03 -7.96 3.06
C TYR A 38 -2.76 -8.66 2.54
N LEU A 39 -2.69 -8.87 1.23
CA LEU A 39 -1.45 -9.20 0.51
C LEU A 39 -0.39 -8.08 0.67
N PHE A 40 -0.81 -6.95 1.19
CA PHE A 40 -0.01 -5.75 1.45
C PHE A 40 0.09 -5.50 2.96
N PRO A 41 1.13 -4.76 3.40
CA PRO A 41 1.19 -4.28 4.78
C PRO A 41 -0.14 -3.62 5.17
N SER A 42 -0.60 -3.84 6.40
CA SER A 42 -1.84 -3.22 6.86
C SER A 42 -1.72 -1.69 6.72
N PRO A 43 -2.81 -1.00 6.34
CA PRO A 43 -2.79 0.46 6.17
C PRO A 43 -2.26 1.18 7.40
N GLU A 44 -2.56 0.65 8.57
CA GLU A 44 -2.11 1.19 9.86
C GLU A 44 -0.58 1.24 9.96
N SER A 45 0.13 0.30 9.31
CA SER A 45 1.60 0.26 9.35
C SER A 45 2.29 1.42 8.62
N MET A 46 1.54 2.20 7.83
CA MET A 46 2.02 3.40 7.14
C MET A 46 1.99 4.65 8.02
N PHE A 47 1.38 4.57 9.20
CA PHE A 47 1.15 5.71 10.08
C PHE A 47 1.95 5.60 11.36
N ASP A 48 2.37 6.76 11.91
CA ASP A 48 3.16 6.82 13.14
C ASP A 48 2.27 6.65 14.39
N ASN A 49 1.01 7.04 14.29
CA ASN A 49 0.03 6.97 15.38
C ASN A 49 -1.27 6.35 14.88
N VAL A 50 -1.73 5.33 15.58
CA VAL A 50 -2.95 4.60 15.28
C VAL A 50 -3.78 4.53 16.56
N THR A 51 -5.05 4.94 16.49
CA THR A 51 -5.94 4.91 17.64
C THR A 51 -6.46 3.49 17.91
N ASP A 52 -7.04 3.29 19.08
CA ASP A 52 -7.81 2.08 19.34
C ASP A 52 -9.02 1.98 18.39
N LYS A 53 -9.50 0.76 18.21
CA LYS A 53 -10.72 0.48 17.46
C LYS A 53 -11.93 0.93 18.26
N VAL A 54 -12.82 1.69 17.62
CA VAL A 54 -14.04 2.19 18.23
C VAL A 54 -15.24 1.75 17.41
N GLU A 55 -16.23 1.14 18.07
CA GLU A 55 -17.52 0.82 17.46
C GLU A 55 -18.43 2.06 17.54
N ILE A 56 -18.95 2.48 16.38
CA ILE A 56 -19.83 3.65 16.23
C ILE A 56 -21.20 3.14 15.75
N ASN A 57 -22.20 3.25 16.61
CA ASN A 57 -23.55 2.81 16.28
C ASN A 57 -24.17 3.66 15.17
N ALA A 58 -25.12 3.08 14.44
CA ALA A 58 -25.84 3.77 13.37
C ALA A 58 -26.48 5.08 13.88
N GLY A 59 -26.27 6.18 13.14
CA GLY A 59 -26.78 7.51 13.47
C GLY A 59 -26.09 8.20 14.66
N THR A 60 -25.00 7.62 15.19
CA THR A 60 -24.18 8.23 16.26
C THR A 60 -22.80 8.60 15.74
N GLY A 61 -22.02 9.33 16.54
CA GLY A 61 -20.66 9.70 16.20
C GLY A 61 -19.70 9.56 17.35
N TYR A 62 -18.41 9.52 17.00
CA TYR A 62 -17.30 9.50 17.94
C TYR A 62 -16.24 10.51 17.53
N THR A 63 -15.55 11.11 18.49
CA THR A 63 -14.47 12.08 18.23
C THR A 63 -13.12 11.45 18.54
N PHE A 64 -12.30 11.32 17.51
CA PHE A 64 -10.88 11.01 17.64
C PHE A 64 -10.11 12.33 17.70
N SER A 65 -9.11 12.43 18.58
CA SER A 65 -8.29 13.63 18.71
C SER A 65 -6.83 13.33 18.45
N HIS A 66 -6.17 14.24 17.74
CA HIS A 66 -4.73 14.17 17.47
C HIS A 66 -4.09 15.53 17.78
N THR A 67 -3.05 15.53 18.61
CA THR A 67 -2.31 16.75 18.95
C THR A 67 -1.06 16.82 18.12
N THR A 68 -0.92 17.92 17.37
CA THR A 68 0.27 18.19 16.56
C THR A 68 1.26 19.04 17.34
N SER A 69 2.54 18.74 17.20
CA SER A 69 3.62 19.45 17.88
C SER A 69 4.21 20.60 17.06
N ALA A 70 3.95 20.65 15.75
CA ALA A 70 4.48 21.63 14.83
C ALA A 70 3.39 22.37 14.06
N SER A 71 3.69 23.58 13.58
CA SER A 71 2.84 24.36 12.69
C SER A 71 3.37 24.31 11.26
N GLN A 72 2.49 24.56 10.28
CA GLN A 72 2.81 24.58 8.85
C GLN A 72 3.40 23.27 8.34
N VAL A 73 3.01 22.14 8.96
CA VAL A 73 3.42 20.80 8.54
C VAL A 73 2.23 20.05 7.93
N PRO A 74 2.47 19.18 6.95
CA PRO A 74 1.43 18.29 6.45
C PRO A 74 1.10 17.25 7.52
N LEU A 75 -0.20 17.12 7.84
CA LEU A 75 -0.75 16.03 8.63
C LEU A 75 -1.45 15.07 7.67
N MET A 76 -0.91 13.90 7.51
CA MET A 76 -1.58 12.78 6.85
C MET A 76 -2.45 12.08 7.88
N TRP A 77 -3.70 11.84 7.54
CA TRP A 77 -4.66 11.13 8.37
C TRP A 77 -5.45 10.13 7.54
N GLY A 78 -5.96 9.13 8.18
CA GLY A 78 -6.81 8.15 7.54
C GLY A 78 -7.79 7.51 8.51
N ILE A 79 -8.83 6.93 7.96
CA ILE A 79 -9.77 6.06 8.66
C ILE A 79 -9.72 4.68 8.01
N HIS A 80 -9.74 3.65 8.86
CA HIS A 80 -9.90 2.26 8.45
C HIS A 80 -11.15 1.69 9.12
N MET A 81 -12.13 1.31 8.31
CA MET A 81 -13.32 0.60 8.76
C MET A 81 -13.01 -0.91 8.78
N THR A 82 -12.88 -1.46 9.99
CA THR A 82 -12.71 -2.91 10.18
C THR A 82 -14.06 -3.60 9.95
N ASP A 83 -14.06 -4.81 9.42
CA ASP A 83 -15.29 -5.58 9.10
C ASP A 83 -16.23 -4.83 8.13
N TYR A 84 -15.63 -4.07 7.22
CA TYR A 84 -16.29 -3.23 6.24
C TYR A 84 -17.34 -3.98 5.41
N LYS A 85 -18.48 -3.32 5.23
CA LYS A 85 -19.56 -3.73 4.32
C LYS A 85 -19.83 -2.65 3.27
N PRO A 86 -20.23 -2.99 2.05
CA PRO A 86 -20.52 -2.00 1.01
C PRO A 86 -21.65 -1.00 1.35
N SER A 87 -22.42 -1.26 2.41
CA SER A 87 -23.44 -0.34 2.94
C SER A 87 -22.93 0.64 3.98
N ASP A 88 -21.70 0.49 4.41
CA ASP A 88 -21.11 1.35 5.43
C ASP A 88 -20.85 2.73 4.85
N HIS A 89 -21.20 3.73 5.62
CA HIS A 89 -21.08 5.13 5.22
C HIS A 89 -20.80 5.99 6.44
N VAL A 90 -19.74 6.75 6.40
CA VAL A 90 -19.32 7.63 7.49
C VAL A 90 -19.13 9.06 7.00
N SER A 91 -19.47 10.01 7.84
CA SER A 91 -19.15 11.43 7.66
C SER A 91 -18.07 11.85 8.62
N ILE A 92 -17.00 12.48 8.14
CA ILE A 92 -15.85 12.88 8.95
C ILE A 92 -15.75 14.40 8.91
N SER A 93 -15.83 15.05 10.08
CA SER A 93 -15.66 16.49 10.21
C SER A 93 -14.41 16.80 11.03
N ILE A 94 -13.57 17.70 10.51
CA ILE A 94 -12.31 18.08 11.15
C ILE A 94 -12.44 19.49 11.72
N SER A 95 -12.11 19.67 13.00
CA SER A 95 -12.05 20.97 13.66
C SER A 95 -10.89 21.02 14.66
N ASN A 96 -10.46 22.21 15.06
CA ASN A 96 -9.59 22.37 16.23
C ASN A 96 -10.40 22.54 17.52
N ILE A 97 -9.70 22.70 18.64
CA ILE A 97 -10.34 22.94 19.95
C ILE A 97 -11.13 24.25 20.02
N PHE A 98 -10.87 25.20 19.12
CA PHE A 98 -11.59 26.49 19.05
C PHE A 98 -12.82 26.42 18.14
N GLY A 99 -13.05 25.30 17.46
CA GLY A 99 -14.18 25.12 16.55
C GLY A 99 -13.93 25.57 15.11
N ASP A 100 -12.70 25.98 14.77
CA ASP A 100 -12.32 26.25 13.38
C ASP A 100 -12.40 24.96 12.56
N LYS A 101 -13.04 25.01 11.40
CA LYS A 101 -13.27 23.84 10.53
C LYS A 101 -12.17 23.69 9.48
N PHE A 102 -11.70 22.48 9.28
CA PHE A 102 -10.65 22.13 8.31
C PHE A 102 -11.11 21.20 7.18
N GLY A 103 -12.35 20.74 7.25
CA GLY A 103 -12.97 19.94 6.20
C GLY A 103 -14.11 19.08 6.73
N SER A 104 -14.90 18.59 5.76
CA SER A 104 -15.92 17.57 5.99
C SER A 104 -15.91 16.63 4.78
N PHE A 105 -15.99 15.32 5.04
CA PHE A 105 -15.84 14.25 4.05
C PHE A 105 -16.89 13.19 4.32
N ASP A 106 -17.59 12.78 3.27
CA ASP A 106 -18.53 11.67 3.31
C ASP A 106 -17.91 10.50 2.56
N GLU A 107 -17.70 9.38 3.24
CA GLU A 107 -16.92 8.26 2.73
C GLU A 107 -17.64 6.92 2.94
N SER A 108 -17.50 6.06 1.93
CA SER A 108 -18.00 4.69 1.94
C SER A 108 -16.94 3.67 1.55
N ASP A 109 -15.67 4.05 1.50
CA ASP A 109 -14.55 3.15 1.25
C ASP A 109 -14.03 2.55 2.55
N GLN A 110 -13.58 1.29 2.51
CA GLN A 110 -13.01 0.62 3.68
C GLN A 110 -11.85 1.40 4.29
N ILE A 111 -11.04 2.04 3.45
CA ILE A 111 -9.87 2.81 3.84
C ILE A 111 -9.91 4.13 3.09
N PHE A 112 -9.81 5.22 3.82
CA PHE A 112 -9.75 6.55 3.28
C PHE A 112 -8.58 7.31 3.89
N ILE A 113 -7.75 7.93 3.05
CA ILE A 113 -6.54 8.64 3.47
C ILE A 113 -6.52 10.01 2.80
N LYS A 114 -6.24 11.04 3.60
CA LYS A 114 -6.02 12.42 3.14
C LYS A 114 -4.92 13.11 3.92
N SER A 115 -4.56 14.30 3.44
CA SER A 115 -3.64 15.20 4.14
C SER A 115 -4.12 16.63 4.05
N PHE A 116 -3.79 17.42 5.07
CA PHE A 116 -3.92 18.88 5.04
C PHE A 116 -2.73 19.51 5.78
N VAL A 117 -2.47 20.79 5.50
CA VAL A 117 -1.42 21.52 6.20
C VAL A 117 -2.00 22.08 7.51
N VAL A 118 -1.39 21.70 8.62
CA VAL A 118 -1.76 22.15 9.96
C VAL A 118 -1.29 23.59 10.14
N PRO A 119 -2.18 24.58 10.30
CA PRO A 119 -1.76 25.97 10.41
C PRO A 119 -1.06 26.30 11.72
N LYS A 120 -1.39 25.60 12.79
CA LYS A 120 -0.84 25.80 14.15
C LYS A 120 -0.65 24.47 14.84
N ALA A 121 0.36 24.41 15.76
CA ALA A 121 0.43 23.32 16.74
C ALA A 121 -0.81 23.41 17.64
N ASP A 122 -1.66 22.38 17.57
CA ASP A 122 -2.96 22.36 18.25
C ASP A 122 -3.49 20.92 18.34
N THR A 123 -4.60 20.73 19.03
CA THR A 123 -5.35 19.49 19.00
C THR A 123 -6.46 19.58 17.94
N TYR A 124 -6.43 18.64 17.01
CA TYR A 124 -7.41 18.49 15.95
C TYR A 124 -8.35 17.35 16.29
N ASN A 125 -9.65 17.63 16.21
CA ASN A 125 -10.73 16.71 16.48
C ASN A 125 -11.31 16.21 15.15
N PHE A 126 -11.37 14.91 15.00
CA PHE A 126 -11.97 14.21 13.87
C PHE A 126 -13.26 13.57 14.36
N TYR A 127 -14.36 14.26 14.14
CA TYR A 127 -15.67 13.73 14.48
C TYR A 127 -16.15 12.82 13.36
N VAL A 128 -16.27 11.53 13.64
CA VAL A 128 -16.73 10.49 12.72
C VAL A 128 -18.16 10.13 13.10
N GLU A 129 -19.10 10.37 12.20
CA GLU A 129 -20.52 10.02 12.34
C GLU A 129 -20.86 8.85 11.42
N ASN A 130 -21.45 7.81 11.96
CA ASN A 130 -21.93 6.66 11.17
C ASN A 130 -23.28 7.02 10.55
N LYS A 131 -23.29 7.23 9.23
CA LYS A 131 -24.48 7.49 8.41
C LYS A 131 -25.14 6.21 7.89
N GLY A 132 -24.50 5.06 8.10
CA GLY A 132 -25.00 3.76 7.73
C GLY A 132 -26.15 3.28 8.63
N LYS A 133 -26.62 2.07 8.38
CA LYS A 133 -27.73 1.44 9.12
C LYS A 133 -27.27 0.46 10.18
N GLU A 134 -26.00 0.05 10.14
CA GLU A 134 -25.40 -0.93 11.05
C GLU A 134 -24.22 -0.29 11.79
N PRO A 135 -23.81 -0.83 12.94
CA PRO A 135 -22.60 -0.37 13.61
C PRO A 135 -21.35 -0.53 12.72
N VAL A 136 -20.45 0.45 12.78
CA VAL A 136 -19.17 0.45 12.06
C VAL A 136 -18.05 0.49 13.10
N THR A 137 -17.06 -0.40 12.94
CA THR A 137 -15.84 -0.35 13.75
C THR A 137 -14.77 0.43 13.00
N ALA A 138 -14.33 1.54 13.54
CA ALA A 138 -13.39 2.46 12.93
C ALA A 138 -12.11 2.64 13.76
N THR A 139 -11.00 2.82 13.07
CA THR A 139 -9.69 3.20 13.59
C THR A 139 -9.21 4.44 12.85
N MET A 140 -8.73 5.45 13.56
CA MET A 140 -8.09 6.62 12.95
C MET A 140 -6.57 6.49 13.00
N MET A 141 -5.92 7.02 11.96
CA MET A 141 -4.48 6.90 11.74
C MET A 141 -3.92 8.28 11.42
N PHE A 142 -2.74 8.60 11.97
CA PHE A 142 -2.12 9.92 11.83
C PHE A 142 -0.62 9.83 11.60
N SER A 143 -0.09 10.73 10.75
CA SER A 143 1.35 10.90 10.56
C SER A 143 1.66 12.37 10.28
N GLU A 144 2.44 13.01 11.14
CA GLU A 144 2.94 14.37 10.91
C GLU A 144 4.16 14.31 9.99
N SER A 145 4.22 15.22 8.99
CA SER A 145 5.32 15.27 8.03
C SER A 145 5.63 13.87 7.46
N PRO A 146 4.74 13.27 6.68
CA PRO A 146 4.86 11.86 6.25
C PRO A 146 6.18 11.56 5.54
N GLU A 147 6.85 12.57 4.95
CA GLU A 147 8.18 12.43 4.37
C GLU A 147 9.29 12.15 5.41
N LYS A 148 9.03 12.41 6.69
CA LYS A 148 9.92 12.16 7.85
C LYS A 148 9.38 11.07 8.76
N SER A 149 8.21 10.52 8.43
CA SER A 149 7.56 9.48 9.21
C SER A 149 8.48 8.28 9.41
N LYS A 150 8.61 7.83 10.64
CA LYS A 150 9.37 6.61 10.96
C LYS A 150 8.72 5.37 10.35
N ALA A 151 7.40 5.37 10.21
CA ALA A 151 6.69 4.27 9.55
C ALA A 151 7.16 4.08 8.11
N LEU A 152 7.47 5.18 7.38
CA LEU A 152 7.85 5.15 5.97
C LEU A 152 9.37 5.19 5.74
N THR A 153 10.14 5.76 6.68
CA THR A 153 11.59 6.02 6.49
C THR A 153 12.50 5.10 7.30
N ASP A 154 12.03 4.52 8.40
CA ASP A 154 12.83 3.60 9.21
C ASP A 154 12.92 2.22 8.51
N PRO A 155 14.14 1.75 8.14
CA PRO A 155 14.33 0.42 7.57
C PRO A 155 13.80 -0.72 8.45
N ASN A 156 13.63 -0.48 9.76
CA ASN A 156 13.12 -1.45 10.72
C ASN A 156 11.59 -1.42 10.88
N SER A 157 10.90 -0.43 10.30
CA SER A 157 9.44 -0.36 10.35
C SER A 157 8.80 -1.58 9.68
N THR A 158 7.63 -1.98 10.16
CA THR A 158 6.87 -3.10 9.59
C THR A 158 6.51 -2.84 8.13
N PHE A 159 6.17 -1.59 7.80
CA PHE A 159 5.86 -1.19 6.44
C PHE A 159 7.05 -1.38 5.50
N VAL A 160 8.21 -0.79 5.84
CA VAL A 160 9.41 -0.85 4.98
C VAL A 160 9.92 -2.28 4.84
N LYS A 161 9.96 -3.06 5.93
CA LYS A 161 10.35 -4.49 5.89
C LYS A 161 9.49 -5.33 4.95
N ASN A 162 8.21 -5.01 4.80
CA ASN A 162 7.30 -5.76 3.94
C ASN A 162 7.26 -5.21 2.51
N ILE A 163 7.29 -3.88 2.34
CA ILE A 163 7.12 -3.26 1.02
C ILE A 163 8.40 -3.34 0.17
N VAL A 164 9.57 -3.16 0.77
CA VAL A 164 10.84 -3.13 0.01
C VAL A 164 11.10 -4.44 -0.72
N PRO A 165 11.03 -5.62 -0.09
CA PRO A 165 11.19 -6.88 -0.81
C PRO A 165 10.14 -7.10 -1.89
N LEU A 166 8.89 -6.66 -1.66
CA LEU A 166 7.81 -6.77 -2.65
C LEU A 166 8.11 -5.93 -3.90
N VAL A 167 8.54 -4.68 -3.72
CA VAL A 167 8.96 -3.79 -4.81
C VAL A 167 10.13 -4.41 -5.57
N MET A 168 11.14 -4.92 -4.87
CA MET A 168 12.29 -5.61 -5.48
C MET A 168 11.85 -6.84 -6.28
N ALA A 169 10.89 -7.62 -5.79
CA ALA A 169 10.35 -8.76 -6.50
C ALA A 169 9.68 -8.34 -7.82
N VAL A 170 8.87 -7.27 -7.81
CA VAL A 170 8.24 -6.73 -9.02
C VAL A 170 9.28 -6.29 -10.05
N PHE A 171 10.34 -5.60 -9.62
CA PHE A 171 11.44 -5.19 -10.50
C PHE A 171 12.14 -6.39 -11.12
N LEU A 172 12.48 -7.41 -10.34
CA LEU A 172 13.11 -8.63 -10.82
C LEU A 172 12.22 -9.37 -11.83
N LEU A 173 10.90 -9.38 -11.61
CA LEU A 173 9.93 -10.00 -12.53
C LEU A 173 9.91 -9.29 -13.88
N ILE A 174 9.86 -7.96 -13.88
CA ILE A 174 9.86 -7.14 -15.10
C ILE A 174 11.16 -7.36 -15.89
N ILE A 175 12.31 -7.32 -15.22
CA ILE A 175 13.62 -7.54 -15.83
C ILE A 175 13.70 -8.98 -16.39
N GLY A 176 13.29 -9.98 -15.61
CA GLY A 176 13.28 -11.38 -16.03
C GLY A 176 12.45 -11.60 -17.29
N LEU A 177 11.27 -10.99 -17.37
CA LEU A 177 10.39 -11.04 -18.54
C LEU A 177 11.05 -10.39 -19.76
N ALA A 178 11.65 -9.21 -19.62
CA ALA A 178 12.35 -8.51 -20.70
C ALA A 178 13.54 -9.35 -21.24
N VAL A 179 14.28 -10.01 -20.35
CA VAL A 179 15.40 -10.89 -20.70
C VAL A 179 14.90 -12.13 -21.46
N ILE A 180 13.79 -12.75 -21.04
CA ILE A 180 13.19 -13.90 -21.78
C ILE A 180 12.77 -13.48 -23.17
N ILE A 181 12.06 -12.37 -23.32
CA ILE A 181 11.64 -11.86 -24.65
C ILE A 181 12.85 -11.63 -25.54
N SER A 182 13.91 -11.01 -25.04
CA SER A 182 15.16 -10.78 -25.76
C SER A 182 15.81 -12.11 -26.19
N GLY A 183 15.81 -13.11 -25.31
CA GLY A 183 16.31 -14.46 -25.60
C GLY A 183 15.53 -15.15 -26.70
N ILE A 184 14.21 -15.03 -26.72
CA ILE A 184 13.33 -15.58 -27.78
C ILE A 184 13.66 -14.93 -29.13
N VAL A 185 13.78 -13.59 -29.15
CA VAL A 185 14.15 -12.86 -30.37
C VAL A 185 15.49 -13.33 -30.92
N LEU A 186 16.50 -13.51 -30.06
CA LEU A 186 17.81 -14.04 -30.47
C LEU A 186 17.72 -15.48 -31.03
N CYS A 187 16.91 -16.34 -30.42
CA CYS A 187 16.68 -17.69 -30.95
C CYS A 187 16.06 -17.66 -32.33
N VAL A 188 15.06 -16.83 -32.57
CA VAL A 188 14.41 -16.69 -33.90
C VAL A 188 15.38 -16.14 -34.94
N MET A 189 16.19 -15.15 -34.56
CA MET A 189 17.21 -14.60 -35.48
C MET A 189 18.29 -15.62 -35.85
N ASP A 190 18.79 -16.37 -34.89
CA ASP A 190 19.81 -17.41 -35.11
C ASP A 190 19.24 -18.55 -35.99
N TRP A 191 17.98 -18.93 -35.78
CA TRP A 191 17.29 -19.95 -36.59
C TRP A 191 17.10 -19.48 -38.04
N ARG A 192 16.68 -18.23 -38.27
CA ARG A 192 16.55 -17.67 -39.64
C ARG A 192 17.90 -17.61 -40.38
N LYS A 193 19.00 -17.23 -39.71
CA LYS A 193 20.34 -17.19 -40.32
C LYS A 193 20.82 -18.58 -40.70
N GLY A 194 20.59 -19.60 -39.87
CA GLY A 194 20.94 -20.99 -40.19
C GLY A 194 20.22 -21.53 -41.42
N LYS A 195 18.93 -21.18 -41.61
CA LYS A 195 18.12 -21.63 -42.74
C LYS A 195 18.53 -20.99 -44.08
N ASN A 196 19.05 -19.75 -44.02
CA ASN A 196 19.54 -19.07 -45.23
C ASN A 196 20.90 -19.61 -45.70
N GLN A 197 21.78 -20.05 -44.81
CA GLN A 197 23.08 -20.65 -45.18
C GLN A 197 22.94 -22.05 -45.84
N SER A 198 21.92 -22.83 -45.46
CA SER A 198 21.68 -24.15 -46.06
C SER A 198 21.02 -24.12 -47.43
N ARG A 199 20.66 -22.93 -47.98
CA ARG A 199 20.10 -22.78 -49.34
C ARG A 199 21.16 -22.49 -50.42
N TYR A 200 22.40 -22.30 -50.03
CA TYR A 200 23.50 -21.95 -50.93
C TYR A 200 24.58 -23.06 -51.03
N ILE A 201 24.29 -24.27 -50.55
CA ILE A 201 25.06 -25.49 -50.74
C ILE A 201 24.20 -26.48 -51.53
#